data_5469eec4e72c8c32067df9a51aa03682
#
_entry.id   5469eec4e72c8c32067df9a51aa03682
#
_cell.length_a   1.000
_cell.length_b   1.000
_cell.length_c   1.000
_cell.angle_alpha   90.00
_cell.angle_beta   90.00
_cell.angle_gamma   90.00
#
_symmetry.space_group_name_H-M   'P 1'
#
loop_
_entity.id
_entity.type
_entity.pdbx_description
1 polymer ?
#
loop_
_entity_poly.entity_id
_entity_poly.type
_entity_poly.pdbx_seq_one_letter_code
_entity_poly.pdbx_strand_id
1 'polypeptide(L)'
;MTVKYYAILTNQGAARLANATMLGSKLNLTQMAVGDANGVLPTPDPAQTKLINQKRIAPLNLLSVDPNNQSQIIAEQIIPENEGGFWIREIGLYDDEGVLIAVANCPETYKPQLQEGSGRTQTIRMILVVSNTEAITLKIDPSVVLATRQYVDQQIEIHEQSRRHPSASLTEKGFVRLYSGVESNDETVAATPKAV
;
A
#
# COMPACT_ATOMS: atom_id res chain seq x y z
N MET A 1 14.69 12.11 25.46
CA MET A 1 15.13 10.88 24.78
C MET A 1 15.67 11.27 23.41
N THR A 2 16.85 10.82 23.05
CA THR A 2 17.41 11.03 21.71
C THR A 2 16.69 10.09 20.75
N VAL A 3 16.09 10.63 19.68
CA VAL A 3 15.43 9.81 18.64
C VAL A 3 16.52 9.05 17.89
N LYS A 4 16.51 7.73 17.98
CA LYS A 4 17.53 6.85 17.36
C LYS A 4 17.16 6.48 15.91
N TYR A 5 15.84 6.33 15.63
CA TYR A 5 15.32 5.92 14.32
C TYR A 5 14.48 7.03 13.74
N TYR A 6 14.78 7.45 12.51
CA TYR A 6 14.09 8.55 11.86
C TYR A 6 14.29 8.51 10.34
N ALA A 7 13.42 9.23 9.64
CA ALA A 7 13.48 9.43 8.19
C ALA A 7 13.73 10.90 7.89
N ILE A 8 14.48 11.16 6.83
CA ILE A 8 14.76 12.50 6.31
C ILE A 8 14.62 12.54 4.80
N LEU A 9 14.29 13.71 4.25
CA LEU A 9 14.46 13.97 2.83
C LEU A 9 15.95 14.03 2.49
N THR A 10 16.31 13.48 1.33
CA THR A 10 17.62 13.76 0.74
C THR A 10 17.65 15.17 0.17
N ASN A 11 18.84 15.69 -0.13
CA ASN A 11 18.98 16.99 -0.81
C ASN A 11 18.23 17.00 -2.15
N GLN A 12 18.32 15.91 -2.91
CA GLN A 12 17.56 15.76 -4.17
C GLN A 12 16.05 15.67 -3.93
N GLY A 13 15.63 14.94 -2.90
CA GLY A 13 14.22 14.82 -2.51
C GLY A 13 13.62 16.15 -2.10
N ALA A 14 14.34 16.92 -1.28
CA ALA A 14 13.91 18.26 -0.88
C ALA A 14 13.79 19.21 -2.09
N ALA A 15 14.77 19.19 -3.00
CA ALA A 15 14.74 20.00 -4.21
C ALA A 15 13.56 19.61 -5.14
N ARG A 16 13.31 18.31 -5.33
CA ARG A 16 12.17 17.83 -6.15
C ARG A 16 10.83 18.19 -5.55
N LEU A 17 10.67 18.06 -4.23
CA LEU A 17 9.45 18.44 -3.54
C LEU A 17 9.20 19.96 -3.63
N ALA A 18 10.25 20.76 -3.46
CA ALA A 18 10.16 22.21 -3.60
C ALA A 18 9.75 22.61 -5.03
N ASN A 19 10.36 22.02 -6.04
CA ASN A 19 10.03 22.26 -7.44
C ASN A 19 8.57 21.85 -7.76
N ALA A 20 8.13 20.69 -7.28
CA ALA A 20 6.75 20.24 -7.45
C ALA A 20 5.76 21.23 -6.82
N THR A 21 6.06 21.73 -5.62
CA THR A 21 5.25 22.73 -4.93
C THR A 21 5.20 24.06 -5.71
N MET A 22 6.34 24.54 -6.23
CA MET A 22 6.41 25.81 -6.97
C MET A 22 5.70 25.74 -8.33
N LEU A 23 5.80 24.60 -9.00
CA LEU A 23 5.23 24.41 -10.34
C LEU A 23 3.77 23.94 -10.32
N GLY A 24 3.21 23.65 -9.14
CA GLY A 24 1.89 23.05 -9.00
C GLY A 24 1.82 21.61 -9.57
N SER A 25 2.98 20.99 -9.79
CA SER A 25 3.09 19.57 -10.19
C SER A 25 3.07 18.65 -8.98
N LYS A 26 3.14 17.35 -9.20
CA LYS A 26 3.17 16.36 -8.14
C LYS A 26 4.41 15.48 -8.23
N LEU A 27 5.01 15.19 -7.08
CA LEU A 27 6.09 14.23 -6.94
C LEU A 27 5.50 12.82 -6.79
N ASN A 28 5.87 11.92 -7.70
CA ASN A 28 5.36 10.54 -7.71
C ASN A 28 6.33 9.63 -6.95
N LEU A 29 5.98 9.25 -5.74
CA LEU A 29 6.71 8.24 -4.96
C LEU A 29 6.17 6.86 -5.33
N THR A 30 7.04 5.99 -5.83
CA THR A 30 6.61 4.73 -6.46
C THR A 30 7.22 3.49 -5.85
N GLN A 31 8.44 3.58 -5.34
CA GLN A 31 9.19 2.41 -4.87
C GLN A 31 9.82 2.65 -3.50
N MET A 32 9.97 1.57 -2.76
CA MET A 32 10.75 1.53 -1.52
C MET A 32 11.85 0.49 -1.66
N ALA A 33 13.04 0.84 -1.21
CA ALA A 33 14.15 -0.09 -1.07
C ALA A 33 14.48 -0.33 0.40
N VAL A 34 15.03 -1.49 0.68
CA VAL A 34 15.59 -1.84 1.99
C VAL A 34 17.02 -2.35 1.81
N GLY A 35 17.84 -2.11 2.81
CA GLY A 35 19.24 -2.51 2.80
C GLY A 35 19.77 -2.86 4.18
N ASP A 36 20.92 -3.51 4.23
CA ASP A 36 21.56 -3.94 5.47
C ASP A 36 22.67 -2.99 5.97
N ALA A 37 22.93 -1.91 5.21
CA ALA A 37 23.95 -0.91 5.53
C ALA A 37 25.32 -1.52 5.88
N ASN A 38 25.69 -2.62 5.22
CA ASN A 38 26.94 -3.36 5.46
C ASN A 38 27.11 -3.81 6.92
N GLY A 39 26.01 -4.11 7.61
CA GLY A 39 26.05 -4.67 8.96
C GLY A 39 26.12 -3.64 10.10
N VAL A 40 26.10 -2.35 9.80
CA VAL A 40 26.13 -1.28 10.80
C VAL A 40 24.90 -0.41 10.69
N LEU A 41 24.26 -0.07 11.81
CA LEU A 41 23.12 0.84 11.82
C LEU A 41 23.57 2.22 11.32
N PRO A 42 23.03 2.70 10.18
CA PRO A 42 23.45 3.97 9.61
C PRO A 42 22.79 5.16 10.31
N THR A 43 23.43 6.31 10.21
CA THR A 43 22.80 7.60 10.43
C THR A 43 22.31 8.12 9.07
N PRO A 44 21.00 8.40 8.88
CA PRO A 44 20.52 8.97 7.63
C PRO A 44 21.26 10.26 7.26
N ASP A 45 21.75 10.32 6.02
CA ASP A 45 22.51 11.47 5.51
C ASP A 45 21.75 12.09 4.33
N PRO A 46 21.39 13.38 4.37
CA PRO A 46 20.68 14.05 3.28
C PRO A 46 21.47 14.08 1.96
N ALA A 47 22.78 13.92 1.99
CA ALA A 47 23.61 13.86 0.79
C ALA A 47 23.56 12.51 0.05
N GLN A 48 22.91 11.49 0.63
CA GLN A 48 22.79 10.20 -0.01
C GLN A 48 21.99 10.28 -1.32
N THR A 49 22.48 9.57 -2.33
CA THR A 49 21.82 9.38 -3.62
C THR A 49 21.40 7.93 -3.85
N LYS A 50 21.81 7.04 -2.97
CA LYS A 50 21.47 5.60 -2.95
C LYS A 50 21.60 5.07 -1.52
N LEU A 51 21.03 3.89 -1.25
CA LEU A 51 21.28 3.16 -0.02
C LEU A 51 22.74 2.69 0.06
N ILE A 52 23.24 2.50 1.27
CA ILE A 52 24.62 2.03 1.51
C ILE A 52 24.81 0.62 0.94
N ASN A 53 23.88 -0.27 1.21
CA ASN A 53 23.88 -1.64 0.65
C ASN A 53 22.46 -2.15 0.45
N GLN A 54 21.88 -1.78 -0.69
CA GLN A 54 20.53 -2.18 -1.06
C GLN A 54 20.42 -3.69 -1.27
N LYS A 55 19.44 -4.31 -0.65
CA LYS A 55 19.11 -5.75 -0.78
C LYS A 55 17.86 -5.98 -1.63
N ARG A 56 16.89 -5.08 -1.55
CA ARG A 56 15.63 -5.20 -2.26
C ARG A 56 15.10 -3.81 -2.63
N ILE A 57 14.46 -3.70 -3.78
CA ILE A 57 13.61 -2.58 -4.17
C ILE A 57 12.34 -3.13 -4.79
N ALA A 58 11.20 -2.57 -4.44
CA ALA A 58 9.91 -2.95 -5.01
C ALA A 58 8.90 -1.80 -4.89
N PRO A 59 7.78 -1.87 -5.64
CA PRO A 59 6.71 -0.90 -5.55
C PRO A 59 6.16 -0.77 -4.13
N LEU A 60 5.62 0.41 -3.83
CA LEU A 60 4.92 0.68 -2.58
C LEU A 60 3.58 -0.08 -2.53
N ASN A 61 3.23 -0.58 -1.35
CA ASN A 61 1.93 -1.18 -1.08
C ASN A 61 0.95 -0.18 -0.46
N LEU A 62 1.47 0.85 0.20
CA LEU A 62 0.68 1.96 0.75
C LEU A 62 1.48 3.26 0.65
N LEU A 63 0.79 4.32 0.27
CA LEU A 63 1.26 5.70 0.40
C LEU A 63 0.06 6.57 0.78
N SER A 64 0.09 7.18 1.95
CA SER A 64 -1.01 7.99 2.48
C SER A 64 -0.49 9.14 3.34
N VAL A 65 -1.32 10.17 3.53
CA VAL A 65 -1.07 11.16 4.58
C VAL A 65 -1.41 10.51 5.93
N ASP A 66 -0.61 10.80 6.95
CA ASP A 66 -0.90 10.34 8.31
C ASP A 66 -2.21 10.97 8.80
N PRO A 67 -3.23 10.18 9.19
CA PRO A 67 -4.49 10.72 9.68
C PRO A 67 -4.35 11.55 10.95
N ASN A 68 -3.27 11.36 11.70
CA ASN A 68 -2.99 12.08 12.95
C ASN A 68 -2.11 13.32 12.74
N ASN A 69 -1.41 13.42 11.60
CA ASN A 69 -0.51 14.54 11.30
C ASN A 69 -0.42 14.81 9.79
N GLN A 70 -1.10 15.84 9.33
CA GLN A 70 -1.14 16.19 7.90
C GLN A 70 0.21 16.63 7.30
N SER A 71 1.22 16.88 8.13
CA SER A 71 2.60 17.14 7.68
C SER A 71 3.43 15.88 7.54
N GLN A 72 2.84 14.70 7.66
CA GLN A 72 3.51 13.42 7.54
C GLN A 72 2.87 12.54 6.48
N ILE A 73 3.69 11.79 5.76
CA ILE A 73 3.25 10.70 4.90
C ILE A 73 3.71 9.36 5.48
N ILE A 74 2.90 8.36 5.24
CA ILE A 74 3.17 6.96 5.57
C ILE A 74 3.38 6.21 4.26
N ALA A 75 4.55 5.61 4.11
CA ALA A 75 4.87 4.72 2.99
C ALA A 75 5.13 3.31 3.51
N GLU A 76 4.54 2.30 2.87
CA GLU A 76 4.70 0.91 3.26
C GLU A 76 5.08 0.02 2.08
N GLN A 77 5.90 -0.97 2.37
CA GLN A 77 6.20 -2.07 1.48
C GLN A 77 6.03 -3.39 2.22
N ILE A 78 5.42 -4.36 1.55
CA ILE A 78 5.30 -5.72 2.05
C ILE A 78 6.37 -6.59 1.39
N ILE A 79 7.15 -7.28 2.20
CA ILE A 79 8.12 -8.26 1.75
C ILE A 79 7.51 -9.66 1.97
N PRO A 80 7.23 -10.42 0.90
CA PRO A 80 6.58 -11.72 1.01
C PRO A 80 7.51 -12.80 1.59
N GLU A 81 6.95 -13.97 1.88
CA GLU A 81 7.65 -15.09 2.53
C GLU A 81 8.81 -15.67 1.71
N ASN A 82 8.68 -15.67 0.38
CA ASN A 82 9.66 -16.19 -0.53
C ASN A 82 10.87 -15.27 -0.80
N GLU A 83 10.81 -14.03 -0.30
CA GLU A 83 11.90 -13.06 -0.39
C GLU A 83 12.50 -12.79 0.99
N GLY A 84 13.83 -12.75 1.08
CA GLY A 84 14.50 -12.56 2.36
C GLY A 84 15.95 -13.05 2.34
N GLY A 85 16.42 -13.55 3.49
CA GLY A 85 17.82 -13.97 3.68
C GLY A 85 18.76 -12.78 3.95
N PHE A 86 18.22 -11.65 4.40
CA PHE A 86 19.01 -10.44 4.67
C PHE A 86 18.52 -9.66 5.90
N TRP A 87 19.43 -8.87 6.45
CA TRP A 87 19.11 -7.90 7.49
C TRP A 87 18.60 -6.60 6.88
N ILE A 88 17.74 -5.90 7.61
CA ILE A 88 17.23 -4.58 7.26
C ILE A 88 17.67 -3.60 8.33
N ARG A 89 18.37 -2.52 7.92
CA ARG A 89 18.85 -1.44 8.77
C ARG A 89 18.62 -0.06 8.16
N GLU A 90 18.41 -0.01 6.84
CA GLU A 90 18.14 1.20 6.09
C GLU A 90 16.95 1.03 5.16
N ILE A 91 16.24 2.13 4.92
CA ILE A 91 15.07 2.20 4.06
C ILE A 91 15.25 3.41 3.14
N GLY A 92 14.95 3.25 1.86
CA GLY A 92 14.96 4.33 0.88
C GLY A 92 13.61 4.45 0.17
N LEU A 93 13.18 5.67 -0.07
CA LEU A 93 11.96 5.97 -0.82
C LEU A 93 12.35 6.64 -2.14
N TYR A 94 11.86 6.11 -3.25
CA TYR A 94 12.21 6.50 -4.60
C TYR A 94 11.01 7.03 -5.37
N ASP A 95 11.28 7.97 -6.28
CA ASP A 95 10.28 8.46 -7.22
C ASP A 95 10.21 7.60 -8.50
N ASP A 96 9.35 7.99 -9.43
CA ASP A 96 9.14 7.32 -10.72
C ASP A 96 10.34 7.50 -11.70
N GLU A 97 11.27 8.41 -11.41
CA GLU A 97 12.52 8.57 -12.15
C GLU A 97 13.69 7.79 -11.51
N GLY A 98 13.44 7.07 -10.41
CA GLY A 98 14.47 6.31 -9.68
C GLY A 98 15.41 7.15 -8.83
N VAL A 99 15.00 8.36 -8.45
CA VAL A 99 15.77 9.23 -7.55
C VAL A 99 15.43 8.92 -6.10
N LEU A 100 16.44 8.81 -5.26
CA LEU A 100 16.27 8.63 -3.80
C LEU A 100 15.74 9.93 -3.17
N ILE A 101 14.49 9.91 -2.77
CA ILE A 101 13.79 11.08 -2.21
C ILE A 101 13.94 11.17 -0.71
N ALA A 102 13.88 10.04 -0.02
CA ALA A 102 14.04 9.98 1.43
C ALA A 102 14.82 8.75 1.86
N VAL A 103 15.50 8.86 2.99
CA VAL A 103 16.26 7.77 3.61
C VAL A 103 15.93 7.72 5.09
N ALA A 104 15.83 6.50 5.61
CA ALA A 104 15.63 6.24 7.03
C ALA A 104 16.53 5.13 7.52
N ASN A 105 16.81 5.12 8.82
CA ASN A 105 17.29 3.95 9.53
C ASN A 105 16.12 3.29 10.28
N CYS A 106 16.27 2.03 10.63
CA CYS A 106 15.25 1.29 11.39
C CYS A 106 15.92 0.31 12.37
N PRO A 107 15.16 -0.18 13.37
CA PRO A 107 15.67 -1.25 14.23
C PRO A 107 16.10 -2.44 13.38
N GLU A 108 17.27 -2.99 13.71
CA GLU A 108 17.83 -4.14 13.00
C GLU A 108 16.83 -5.30 13.01
N THR A 109 16.48 -5.77 11.84
CA THR A 109 15.51 -6.85 11.67
C THR A 109 16.01 -7.82 10.61
N TYR A 110 16.05 -9.12 10.92
CA TYR A 110 16.32 -10.15 9.94
C TYR A 110 15.02 -10.55 9.22
N LYS A 111 15.04 -10.53 7.88
CA LYS A 111 13.94 -11.01 7.06
C LYS A 111 14.26 -12.43 6.58
N PRO A 112 13.68 -13.47 7.20
CA PRO A 112 13.87 -14.85 6.73
C PRO A 112 13.16 -15.05 5.39
N GLN A 113 13.65 -16.00 4.60
CA GLN A 113 12.97 -16.49 3.42
C GLN A 113 12.50 -17.94 3.64
N LEU A 114 11.49 -18.35 2.89
CA LEU A 114 10.84 -19.66 3.07
C LEU A 114 11.82 -20.84 2.94
N GLN A 115 12.83 -20.73 2.08
CA GLN A 115 13.86 -21.75 1.88
C GLN A 115 14.72 -22.02 3.13
N GLU A 116 14.75 -21.09 4.10
CA GLU A 116 15.44 -21.27 5.38
C GLU A 116 14.61 -22.09 6.39
N GLY A 117 13.44 -22.60 5.99
CA GLY A 117 12.56 -23.41 6.82
C GLY A 117 11.53 -22.62 7.63
N SER A 118 11.56 -21.30 7.58
CA SER A 118 10.60 -20.43 8.25
C SER A 118 10.44 -19.11 7.50
N GLY A 119 9.45 -19.03 6.63
CA GLY A 119 9.07 -17.82 5.95
C GLY A 119 8.19 -16.91 6.81
N ARG A 120 8.29 -15.61 6.60
CA ARG A 120 7.44 -14.60 7.24
C ARG A 120 7.20 -13.43 6.30
N THR A 121 5.95 -13.04 6.09
CA THR A 121 5.63 -11.76 5.47
C THR A 121 5.96 -10.63 6.44
N GLN A 122 6.64 -9.60 5.97
CA GLN A 122 7.05 -8.46 6.78
C GLN A 122 6.64 -7.15 6.12
N THR A 123 5.98 -6.28 6.88
CA THR A 123 5.67 -4.91 6.44
C THR A 123 6.77 -3.97 6.92
N ILE A 124 7.31 -3.20 5.98
CA ILE A 124 8.25 -2.11 6.25
C ILE A 124 7.50 -0.82 6.10
N ARG A 125 7.55 0.02 7.13
CA ARG A 125 6.88 1.32 7.17
C ARG A 125 7.88 2.43 7.38
N MET A 126 7.77 3.50 6.57
CA MET A 126 8.47 4.76 6.75
C MET A 126 7.45 5.85 7.03
N ILE A 127 7.70 6.65 8.06
CA ILE A 127 6.96 7.89 8.34
C ILE A 127 7.90 9.05 8.03
N LEU A 128 7.50 9.90 7.09
CA LEU A 128 8.32 11.00 6.61
C LEU A 128 7.60 12.33 6.83
N VAL A 129 8.26 13.27 7.51
CA VAL A 129 7.79 14.65 7.64
C VAL A 129 8.10 15.40 6.35
N VAL A 130 7.09 16.07 5.79
CA VAL A 130 7.21 16.85 4.56
C VAL A 130 6.57 18.22 4.74
N SER A 131 7.10 19.24 4.05
CA SER A 131 6.58 20.60 4.12
C SER A 131 5.23 20.77 3.40
N ASN A 132 4.94 19.93 2.41
CA ASN A 132 3.71 19.98 1.63
C ASN A 132 3.30 18.59 1.13
N THR A 133 2.31 18.00 1.75
CA THR A 133 1.77 16.68 1.36
C THR A 133 0.93 16.75 0.07
N GLU A 134 0.37 17.90 -0.27
CA GLU A 134 -0.42 18.08 -1.50
C GLU A 134 0.43 17.98 -2.77
N ALA A 135 1.75 18.27 -2.66
CA ALA A 135 2.68 18.14 -3.76
C ALA A 135 3.15 16.68 -4.01
N ILE A 136 2.61 15.72 -3.27
CA ILE A 136 2.92 14.30 -3.42
C ILE A 136 1.72 13.57 -4.00
N THR A 137 1.95 12.73 -5.01
CA THR A 137 0.92 11.85 -5.55
C THR A 137 0.72 10.67 -4.59
N LEU A 138 -0.48 10.56 -4.02
CA LEU A 138 -0.87 9.46 -3.13
C LEU A 138 -1.50 8.27 -3.88
N LYS A 139 -1.14 8.11 -5.14
CA LYS A 139 -1.72 7.08 -6.01
C LYS A 139 -0.84 5.83 -5.97
N ILE A 140 -1.42 4.71 -5.56
CA ILE A 140 -0.79 3.39 -5.58
C ILE A 140 -1.41 2.60 -6.72
N ASP A 141 -0.60 1.81 -7.43
CA ASP A 141 -1.10 0.85 -8.40
C ASP A 141 -1.84 -0.27 -7.65
N PRO A 142 -3.17 -0.44 -7.88
CA PRO A 142 -3.95 -1.46 -7.20
C PRO A 142 -3.43 -2.89 -7.44
N SER A 143 -2.74 -3.12 -8.54
CA SER A 143 -2.16 -4.44 -8.88
C SER A 143 -1.05 -4.87 -7.93
N VAL A 144 -0.48 -3.93 -7.18
CA VAL A 144 0.66 -4.15 -6.25
C VAL A 144 0.22 -4.27 -4.80
N VAL A 145 -1.04 -3.98 -4.49
CA VAL A 145 -1.58 -4.03 -3.12
C VAL A 145 -1.94 -5.46 -2.77
N LEU A 146 -1.23 -6.04 -1.80
CA LEU A 146 -1.60 -7.35 -1.24
C LEU A 146 -2.72 -7.17 -0.21
N ALA A 147 -3.90 -7.72 -0.51
CA ALA A 147 -4.97 -7.81 0.47
C ALA A 147 -4.62 -8.84 1.55
N THR A 148 -4.82 -8.50 2.82
CA THR A 148 -4.71 -9.49 3.90
C THR A 148 -5.87 -10.49 3.82
N ARG A 149 -5.67 -11.72 4.30
CA ARG A 149 -6.74 -12.71 4.40
C ARG A 149 -7.96 -12.15 5.12
N GLN A 150 -7.73 -11.52 6.28
CA GLN A 150 -8.80 -10.90 7.07
C GLN A 150 -9.62 -9.87 6.27
N TYR A 151 -8.96 -9.03 5.47
CA TYR A 151 -9.65 -8.06 4.62
C TYR A 151 -10.51 -8.75 3.56
N VAL A 152 -9.97 -9.79 2.92
CA VAL A 152 -10.72 -10.58 1.91
C VAL A 152 -11.92 -11.26 2.53
N ASP A 153 -11.74 -11.92 3.68
CA ASP A 153 -12.81 -12.61 4.41
C ASP A 153 -13.93 -11.62 4.81
N GLN A 154 -13.57 -10.44 5.31
CA GLN A 154 -14.54 -9.38 5.63
C GLN A 154 -15.30 -8.88 4.39
N GLN A 155 -14.61 -8.70 3.24
CA GLN A 155 -15.27 -8.27 2.01
C GLN A 155 -16.23 -9.34 1.48
N ILE A 156 -15.88 -10.62 1.62
CA ILE A 156 -16.75 -11.74 1.26
C ILE A 156 -17.98 -11.77 2.17
N GLU A 157 -17.80 -11.64 3.49
CA GLU A 157 -18.92 -11.59 4.45
C GLU A 157 -19.88 -10.42 4.16
N ILE A 158 -19.34 -9.22 3.90
CA ILE A 158 -20.14 -8.04 3.50
C ILE A 158 -20.86 -8.32 2.18
N HIS A 159 -20.21 -8.98 1.24
CA HIS A 159 -20.81 -9.34 -0.04
C HIS A 159 -21.95 -10.35 0.11
N GLU A 160 -21.77 -11.39 0.93
CA GLU A 160 -22.81 -12.40 1.21
C GLU A 160 -24.07 -11.79 1.82
N GLN A 161 -23.94 -10.77 2.67
CA GLN A 161 -25.06 -10.04 3.26
C GLN A 161 -25.66 -9.00 2.30
N SER A 162 -24.98 -8.69 1.19
CA SER A 162 -25.41 -7.67 0.24
C SER A 162 -26.53 -8.19 -0.67
N ARG A 163 -27.40 -7.27 -1.11
CA ARG A 163 -28.37 -7.52 -2.19
C ARG A 163 -27.90 -6.95 -3.54
N ARG A 164 -26.62 -6.65 -3.67
CA ARG A 164 -26.02 -6.08 -4.89
C ARG A 164 -25.66 -7.18 -5.88
N HIS A 165 -26.65 -7.89 -6.34
CA HIS A 165 -26.52 -8.90 -7.39
C HIS A 165 -27.37 -8.50 -8.61
N PRO A 166 -26.99 -8.91 -9.81
CA PRO A 166 -27.80 -8.65 -11.00
C PRO A 166 -29.21 -9.22 -10.84
N SER A 167 -30.19 -8.49 -11.32
CA SER A 167 -31.56 -9.02 -11.43
C SER A 167 -31.62 -10.06 -12.54
N ALA A 168 -32.42 -11.09 -12.34
CA ALA A 168 -32.71 -12.09 -13.38
C ALA A 168 -33.49 -11.45 -14.56
N SER A 169 -33.25 -11.98 -15.74
CA SER A 169 -34.03 -11.69 -16.95
C SER A 169 -34.44 -12.98 -17.62
N LEU A 170 -35.12 -12.90 -18.75
CA LEU A 170 -35.46 -14.08 -19.53
C LEU A 170 -34.27 -14.82 -20.13
N THR A 171 -33.11 -14.15 -20.22
CA THR A 171 -31.87 -14.68 -20.81
C THR A 171 -30.73 -14.83 -19.84
N GLU A 172 -30.76 -14.11 -18.69
CA GLU A 172 -29.66 -14.07 -17.73
C GLU A 172 -30.12 -14.52 -16.34
N LYS A 173 -29.27 -15.27 -15.66
CA LYS A 173 -29.47 -15.67 -14.25
C LYS A 173 -29.22 -14.50 -13.31
N GLY A 174 -30.06 -14.38 -12.27
CA GLY A 174 -29.89 -13.31 -11.26
C GLY A 174 -30.89 -13.45 -10.13
N PHE A 175 -30.98 -12.44 -9.27
CA PHE A 175 -31.97 -12.36 -8.21
C PHE A 175 -33.32 -11.93 -8.76
N VAL A 176 -34.38 -12.50 -8.22
CA VAL A 176 -35.75 -12.15 -8.59
C VAL A 176 -36.55 -11.82 -7.34
N ARG A 177 -37.45 -10.84 -7.45
CA ARG A 177 -38.43 -10.54 -6.40
C ARG A 177 -39.59 -11.51 -6.47
N LEU A 178 -40.12 -11.85 -5.31
CA LEU A 178 -41.32 -12.68 -5.21
C LEU A 178 -42.58 -11.80 -5.26
N TYR A 179 -43.62 -12.31 -5.91
CA TYR A 179 -44.94 -11.68 -6.02
C TYR A 179 -46.03 -12.67 -5.68
N SER A 180 -47.02 -12.28 -4.84
CA SER A 180 -48.11 -13.13 -4.37
C SER A 180 -49.47 -12.74 -4.92
N GLY A 181 -49.54 -11.81 -5.87
CA GLY A 181 -50.78 -11.50 -6.59
C GLY A 181 -51.07 -12.53 -7.68
N VAL A 182 -52.34 -12.71 -8.01
CA VAL A 182 -52.82 -13.71 -9.00
C VAL A 182 -52.93 -13.14 -10.41
N GLU A 183 -52.82 -11.84 -10.58
CA GLU A 183 -52.86 -11.15 -11.86
C GLU A 183 -51.67 -10.24 -12.03
N SER A 184 -50.76 -10.57 -12.92
CA SER A 184 -49.59 -9.75 -13.26
C SER A 184 -49.05 -10.14 -14.63
N ASN A 185 -48.70 -9.13 -15.42
CA ASN A 185 -47.96 -9.29 -16.67
C ASN A 185 -46.45 -8.90 -16.47
N ASP A 186 -46.00 -8.81 -15.23
CA ASP A 186 -44.63 -8.45 -14.91
C ASP A 186 -43.70 -9.67 -15.02
N GLU A 187 -42.82 -9.68 -16.02
CA GLU A 187 -41.87 -10.76 -16.29
C GLU A 187 -40.59 -10.68 -15.39
N THR A 188 -40.51 -9.67 -14.50
CA THR A 188 -39.34 -9.44 -13.61
C THR A 188 -39.52 -10.04 -12.21
N VAL A 189 -40.65 -10.67 -11.93
CA VAL A 189 -40.98 -11.26 -10.62
C VAL A 189 -41.31 -12.74 -10.74
N ALA A 190 -41.09 -13.48 -9.66
CA ALA A 190 -41.45 -14.88 -9.56
C ALA A 190 -42.73 -15.06 -8.71
N ALA A 191 -43.62 -15.94 -9.12
CA ALA A 191 -44.81 -16.26 -8.34
C ALA A 191 -44.47 -17.01 -7.05
N THR A 192 -45.14 -16.65 -5.96
CA THR A 192 -45.07 -17.44 -4.73
C THR A 192 -46.10 -18.59 -4.78
N PRO A 193 -45.99 -19.65 -3.93
CA PRO A 193 -47.03 -20.70 -3.83
C PRO A 193 -48.42 -20.16 -3.48
N LYS A 194 -48.55 -18.95 -2.96
CA LYS A 194 -49.82 -18.30 -2.67
C LYS A 194 -50.49 -17.71 -3.94
N ALA A 195 -49.66 -17.43 -4.95
CA ALA A 195 -50.11 -16.85 -6.22
C ALA A 195 -50.47 -17.90 -7.29
N VAL A 196 -50.24 -19.18 -6.99
CA VAL A 196 -50.50 -20.34 -7.88
C VAL A 196 -51.76 -21.11 -7.46
#